data_4f863150d01b66ef6d21e9cbfe0fe1cc
#
_entry.id   4f863150d01b66ef6d21e9cbfe0fe1cc
#
_cell.length_a   1.000
_cell.length_b   1.000
_cell.length_c   1.000
_cell.angle_alpha   90.00
_cell.angle_beta   90.00
_cell.angle_gamma   90.00
#
_symmetry.space_group_name_H-M   'P 1'
#
loop_
_entity.id
_entity.type
_entity.pdbx_description
1 polymer ?
#
loop_
_entity_poly.entity_id
_entity_poly.type
_entity_poly.pdbx_seq_one_letter_code
_entity_poly.pdbx_strand_id
1 'polypeptide(L)'
;MYKVTLSACGNIDHDENPYDNIVDGIRIDAQIAEVNSIEECQKIVREYIENNCLGGGNWTGGKVFKGSEQVGYISYNGRYWEKGSEYYR
;
A
#
# COMPACT_ATOMS: atom_id res chain seq x y z
N MET A 1 -3.93 -12.49 -13.39
CA MET A 1 -3.20 -12.40 -12.12
C MET A 1 -2.77 -10.96 -11.85
N TYR A 2 -2.87 -10.54 -10.63
CA TYR A 2 -2.52 -9.17 -10.23
C TYR A 2 -1.38 -9.19 -9.24
N LYS A 3 -0.60 -8.11 -9.24
CA LYS A 3 0.42 -7.86 -8.22
C LYS A 3 0.08 -6.56 -7.51
N VAL A 4 0.23 -6.53 -6.19
CA VAL A 4 0.04 -5.31 -5.41
C VAL A 4 1.27 -5.06 -4.55
N THR A 5 1.71 -3.79 -4.51
CA THR A 5 2.85 -3.40 -3.69
C THR A 5 2.40 -3.11 -2.27
N LEU A 6 3.20 -3.57 -1.30
CA LEU A 6 2.94 -3.38 0.12
C LEU A 6 4.18 -2.73 0.72
N SER A 7 4.04 -1.51 1.21
CA SER A 7 5.18 -0.79 1.79
C SER A 7 4.71 0.29 2.76
N ALA A 8 5.63 0.74 3.61
CA ALA A 8 5.34 1.74 4.63
C ALA A 8 6.49 2.74 4.73
N CYS A 9 6.21 3.90 5.28
CA CYS A 9 7.22 4.92 5.55
C CYS A 9 6.95 5.58 6.90
N GLY A 10 7.94 6.33 7.40
CA GLY A 10 7.76 7.14 8.60
C GLY A 10 6.73 8.25 8.36
N ASN A 11 6.04 8.64 9.42
CA ASN A 11 5.05 9.71 9.37
C ASN A 11 5.68 11.02 9.89
N ILE A 12 5.81 12.00 9.01
CA ILE A 12 6.44 13.29 9.37
C ILE A 12 5.67 14.01 10.47
N ASP A 13 4.37 13.79 10.58
CA ASP A 13 3.55 14.37 11.66
C ASP A 13 3.89 13.80 13.03
N HIS A 14 4.59 12.66 13.06
CA HIS A 14 5.08 12.01 14.28
C HIS A 14 6.60 12.10 14.41
N ASP A 15 7.24 13.05 13.74
CA ASP A 15 8.69 13.24 13.71
C ASP A 15 9.46 12.03 13.18
N GLU A 16 8.83 11.23 12.33
CA GLU A 16 9.46 10.10 11.68
C GLU A 16 9.95 10.50 10.27
N ASN A 17 11.03 9.86 9.82
CA ASN A 17 11.58 10.12 8.50
C ASN A 17 10.70 9.52 7.41
N PRO A 18 10.08 10.34 6.53
CA PRO A 18 9.19 9.79 5.48
C PRO A 18 9.94 9.06 4.36
N TYR A 19 11.27 9.16 4.33
CA TYR A 19 12.09 8.45 3.34
C TYR A 19 12.61 7.11 3.86
N ASP A 20 12.24 6.73 5.08
CA ASP A 20 12.66 5.48 5.69
C ASP A 20 11.41 4.63 5.98
N ASN A 21 11.62 3.32 6.04
CA ASN A 21 10.54 2.36 6.32
C ASN A 21 10.44 1.99 7.80
N ILE A 22 10.80 2.92 8.68
CA ILE A 22 10.71 2.72 10.13
C ILE A 22 9.48 3.43 10.67
N VAL A 23 8.60 2.67 11.32
CA VAL A 23 7.36 3.16 11.93
C VAL A 23 7.38 2.77 13.39
N ASP A 24 7.27 3.76 14.30
CA ASP A 24 7.31 3.55 15.76
C ASP A 24 8.56 2.75 16.19
N GLY A 25 9.68 2.99 15.53
CA GLY A 25 10.94 2.33 15.84
C GLY A 25 11.08 0.93 15.25
N ILE A 26 10.09 0.46 14.50
CA ILE A 26 10.08 -0.87 13.89
C ILE A 26 10.23 -0.75 12.38
N ARG A 27 11.17 -1.52 11.82
CA ARG A 27 11.37 -1.58 10.38
C ARG A 27 10.27 -2.42 9.73
N ILE A 28 9.60 -1.87 8.74
CA ILE A 28 8.51 -2.53 8.02
C ILE A 28 9.02 -2.92 6.62
N ASP A 29 9.06 -4.22 6.33
CA ASP A 29 9.57 -4.71 5.05
C ASP A 29 8.58 -4.46 3.91
N ALA A 30 9.09 -4.01 2.77
CA ALA A 30 8.31 -3.90 1.55
C ALA A 30 8.10 -5.29 0.96
N GLN A 31 6.91 -5.52 0.40
CA GLN A 31 6.52 -6.79 -0.19
C GLN A 31 5.77 -6.57 -1.49
N ILE A 32 5.71 -7.60 -2.32
CA ILE A 32 4.85 -7.63 -3.50
C ILE A 32 4.04 -8.92 -3.40
N ALA A 33 2.72 -8.80 -3.38
CA ALA A 33 1.83 -9.96 -3.33
C ALA A 33 1.25 -10.24 -4.70
N GLU A 34 1.14 -11.52 -5.06
CA GLU A 34 0.47 -11.96 -6.29
C GLU A 34 -0.86 -12.57 -5.92
N VAL A 35 -1.93 -12.11 -6.57
CA VAL A 35 -3.30 -12.54 -6.28
C VAL A 35 -4.10 -12.66 -7.57
N ASN A 36 -5.30 -13.22 -7.48
CA ASN A 36 -6.12 -13.51 -8.66
C ASN A 36 -7.20 -12.47 -8.94
N SER A 37 -7.48 -11.56 -8.01
CA SER A 37 -8.54 -10.57 -8.17
C SER A 37 -8.21 -9.26 -7.48
N ILE A 38 -8.93 -8.20 -7.85
CA ILE A 38 -8.82 -6.90 -7.18
C ILE A 38 -9.27 -7.00 -5.72
N GLU A 39 -10.31 -7.77 -5.45
CA GLU A 39 -10.79 -7.96 -4.07
C GLU A 39 -9.74 -8.59 -3.19
N GLU A 40 -8.96 -9.54 -3.72
CA GLU A 40 -7.85 -10.12 -2.98
C GLU A 40 -6.74 -9.10 -2.73
N CYS A 41 -6.48 -8.20 -3.69
CA CYS A 41 -5.55 -7.08 -3.48
C CYS A 41 -6.00 -6.22 -2.31
N GLN A 42 -7.29 -5.86 -2.28
CA GLN A 42 -7.86 -5.03 -1.22
C GLN A 42 -7.74 -5.70 0.14
N LYS A 43 -8.01 -7.00 0.20
CA LYS A 43 -7.91 -7.78 1.44
C LYS A 43 -6.48 -7.79 1.97
N ILE A 44 -5.51 -8.07 1.10
CA ILE A 44 -4.09 -8.13 1.47
C ILE A 44 -3.58 -6.77 1.94
N VAL A 45 -3.98 -5.69 1.29
CA VAL A 45 -3.61 -4.34 1.70
C VAL A 45 -4.12 -4.05 3.11
N ARG A 46 -5.40 -4.35 3.37
CA ARG A 46 -5.97 -4.13 4.71
C ARG A 46 -5.27 -4.96 5.77
N GLU A 47 -4.96 -6.21 5.46
CA GLU A 47 -4.24 -7.09 6.40
C GLU A 47 -2.84 -6.57 6.69
N TYR A 48 -2.13 -6.12 5.65
CA TYR A 48 -0.78 -5.56 5.82
C TYR A 48 -0.80 -4.31 6.70
N ILE A 49 -1.74 -3.41 6.45
CA ILE A 49 -1.90 -2.19 7.25
C ILE A 49 -2.22 -2.52 8.70
N GLU A 50 -3.14 -3.45 8.93
CA GLU A 50 -3.55 -3.86 10.28
C GLU A 50 -2.42 -4.59 11.00
N ASN A 51 -1.77 -5.54 10.33
CA ASN A 51 -0.70 -6.35 10.95
C ASN A 51 0.52 -5.52 11.34
N ASN A 52 0.76 -4.43 10.63
CA ASN A 52 1.90 -3.55 10.91
C ASN A 52 1.49 -2.27 11.65
N CYS A 53 0.23 -2.16 12.05
CA CYS A 53 -0.30 -1.02 12.81
C CYS A 53 -0.03 0.32 12.10
N LEU A 54 -0.23 0.37 10.79
CA LEU A 54 0.05 1.57 10.00
C LEU A 54 -1.07 2.60 10.12
N GLY A 55 -0.68 3.87 10.22
CA GLY A 55 -1.60 4.99 10.06
C GLY A 55 -1.64 5.47 8.61
N GLY A 56 -2.55 6.40 8.30
CA GLY A 56 -2.70 6.95 6.95
C GLY A 56 -1.42 7.60 6.42
N GLY A 57 -0.64 8.21 7.29
CA GLY A 57 0.64 8.81 6.91
C GLY A 57 1.79 7.82 6.73
N ASN A 58 1.57 6.54 7.03
CA ASN A 58 2.59 5.50 6.90
C ASN A 58 2.43 4.65 5.63
N TRP A 59 1.27 4.67 5.00
CA TRP A 59 0.97 3.80 3.85
C TRP A 59 1.55 4.37 2.56
N THR A 60 2.46 3.63 1.90
CA THR A 60 3.08 4.05 0.64
C THR A 60 2.91 3.03 -0.47
N GLY A 61 2.33 1.87 -0.18
CA GLY A 61 2.08 0.82 -1.16
C GLY A 61 0.75 1.01 -1.89
N GLY A 62 0.26 -0.09 -2.44
CA GLY A 62 -1.06 -0.12 -3.06
C GLY A 62 -1.08 -0.04 -4.57
N LYS A 63 0.08 0.04 -5.22
CA LYS A 63 0.12 0.00 -6.68
C LYS A 63 -0.29 -1.39 -7.16
N VAL A 64 -1.28 -1.44 -8.03
CA VAL A 64 -1.81 -2.70 -8.57
C VAL A 64 -1.40 -2.83 -10.03
N PHE A 65 -0.78 -3.96 -10.34
CA PHE A 65 -0.30 -4.26 -11.69
C PHE A 65 -1.01 -5.49 -12.25
N LYS A 66 -1.26 -5.47 -13.55
CA LYS A 66 -1.68 -6.63 -14.30
C LYS A 66 -0.61 -6.87 -15.37
N GLY A 67 0.17 -7.93 -15.21
CA GLY A 67 1.40 -8.08 -15.99
C GLY A 67 2.38 -6.98 -15.62
N SER A 68 2.88 -6.25 -16.60
CA SER A 68 3.81 -5.14 -16.39
C SER A 68 3.13 -3.78 -16.38
N GLU A 69 1.78 -3.74 -16.50
CA GLU A 69 1.04 -2.48 -16.57
C GLU A 69 0.35 -2.18 -15.24
N GLN A 70 0.55 -0.98 -14.73
CA GLN A 70 -0.17 -0.52 -13.55
C GLN A 70 -1.62 -0.20 -13.93
N VAL A 71 -2.56 -0.90 -13.30
CA VAL A 71 -3.98 -0.75 -13.62
C VAL A 71 -4.75 0.05 -12.57
N GLY A 72 -4.17 0.25 -11.39
CA GLY A 72 -4.85 0.99 -10.35
C GLY A 72 -4.03 1.12 -9.08
N TYR A 73 -4.72 1.51 -8.02
CA TYR A 73 -4.12 1.83 -6.74
C TYR A 73 -5.11 1.51 -5.61
N ILE A 74 -4.61 1.02 -4.49
CA ILE A 74 -5.42 0.79 -3.30
C ILE A 74 -4.97 1.76 -2.22
N SER A 75 -5.90 2.59 -1.76
CA SER A 75 -5.64 3.60 -0.75
C SER A 75 -5.63 2.99 0.66
N TYR A 76 -5.22 3.80 1.63
CA TYR A 76 -5.13 3.39 3.04
C TYR A 76 -6.43 2.77 3.56
N ASN A 77 -7.59 3.26 3.12
CA ASN A 77 -8.89 2.75 3.56
C ASN A 77 -9.31 1.44 2.84
N GLY A 78 -8.43 0.89 1.98
CA GLY A 78 -8.70 -0.35 1.27
C GLY A 78 -9.48 -0.19 -0.02
N ARG A 79 -9.77 1.03 -0.45
CA ARG A 79 -10.54 1.28 -1.67
C ARG A 79 -9.65 1.19 -2.90
N TYR A 80 -10.15 0.51 -3.93
CA TYR A 80 -9.48 0.43 -5.22
C TYR A 80 -9.84 1.63 -6.10
N TRP A 81 -8.82 2.26 -6.67
CA TRP A 81 -8.96 3.38 -7.61
C TRP A 81 -8.36 2.94 -8.94
N GLU A 82 -9.20 2.89 -9.97
CA GLU A 82 -8.75 2.51 -11.30
C GLU A 82 -7.88 3.61 -11.89
N LYS A 83 -6.84 3.22 -12.62
CA LYS A 83 -5.95 4.16 -13.30
C LYS A 83 -6.77 5.03 -14.26
N GLY A 84 -6.55 6.33 -14.20
CA GLY A 84 -7.29 7.29 -15.00
C GLY A 84 -8.52 7.86 -14.31
N SER A 85 -8.88 7.36 -13.11
CA SER A 85 -9.95 7.99 -12.33
C SER A 85 -9.46 9.33 -11.77
N GLU A 86 -10.40 10.21 -11.43
CA GLU A 86 -10.01 11.55 -10.97
C GLU A 86 -9.27 11.54 -9.63
N TYR A 87 -9.39 10.48 -8.84
CA TYR A 87 -8.72 10.34 -7.54
C TYR A 87 -7.44 9.51 -7.60
N TYR A 88 -7.09 9.01 -8.77
CA TYR A 88 -5.87 8.22 -8.94
C TYR A 88 -4.65 9.15 -8.90
N ARG A 89 -3.66 8.77 -8.12
CA ARG A 89 -2.43 9.55 -7.96
C ARG A 89 -1.21 8.68 -8.13
#